data_c530822cd651f90de8508891f7c2150d
#
_entry.id   c530822cd651f90de8508891f7c2150d
#
_cell.length_a   1.000
_cell.length_b   1.000
_cell.length_c   1.000
_cell.angle_alpha   90.00
_cell.angle_beta   90.00
_cell.angle_gamma   90.00
#
_symmetry.space_group_name_H-M   'P 1'
#
loop_
_entity.id
_entity.type
_entity.pdbx_description
1 polymer ?
#
loop_
_entity_poly.entity_id
_entity_poly.type
_entity_poly.pdbx_seq_one_letter_code
_entity_poly.pdbx_strand_id
1 'polypeptide(L)'
;MATATEIFERLKQDHDKHRALLDKLLDTSGDSNDREALFEELTKELKSHAAAEEQALYSTMLRKPPTTDETRHSVAEHHEIEEALNDLAATDMSSGGWLTKFKTFDHDYRHHIDEEEEDHFPDFAKYLDDKDMEHMERVFERRKREEKAEAEVTPEKKEDAKE
;
A
#
# COMPACT_ATOMS: atom_id res chain seq x y z
N MET A 1 24.30 1.27 12.10
CA MET A 1 23.80 2.54 12.62
C MET A 1 22.60 2.97 11.81
N ALA A 2 21.49 3.27 12.47
CA ALA A 2 20.31 3.75 11.79
C ALA A 2 20.63 5.09 11.12
N THR A 3 20.12 5.28 9.91
CA THR A 3 20.30 6.52 9.16
C THR A 3 18.98 7.31 9.14
N ALA A 4 19.08 8.60 8.87
CA ALA A 4 17.93 9.50 8.81
C ALA A 4 16.91 9.11 7.71
N THR A 5 17.24 8.15 6.85
CA THR A 5 16.37 7.72 5.74
C THR A 5 15.82 6.32 5.91
N GLU A 6 16.05 5.68 7.05
CA GLU A 6 15.74 4.26 7.24
C GLU A 6 14.27 3.90 6.99
N ILE A 7 13.33 4.65 7.59
CA ILE A 7 11.90 4.42 7.36
C ILE A 7 11.54 4.59 5.89
N PHE A 8 12.06 5.61 5.24
CA PHE A 8 11.76 5.88 3.84
C PHE A 8 12.33 4.82 2.91
N GLU A 9 13.53 4.32 3.21
CA GLU A 9 14.11 3.21 2.45
C GLU A 9 13.26 1.94 2.60
N ARG A 10 12.75 1.69 3.80
CA ARG A 10 11.87 0.56 4.05
C ARG A 10 10.58 0.66 3.24
N LEU A 11 9.97 1.85 3.19
CA LEU A 11 8.76 2.09 2.41
C LEU A 11 9.02 1.89 0.91
N LYS A 12 10.17 2.34 0.42
CA LYS A 12 10.55 2.17 -0.98
C LYS A 12 10.74 0.71 -1.35
N GLN A 13 11.27 -0.11 -0.45
CA GLN A 13 11.37 -1.56 -0.67
C GLN A 13 10.00 -2.18 -0.92
N ASP A 14 8.99 -1.76 -0.15
CA ASP A 14 7.62 -2.21 -0.39
C ASP A 14 7.10 -1.73 -1.74
N HIS A 15 7.37 -0.48 -2.08
CA HIS A 15 6.95 0.09 -3.38
C HIS A 15 7.54 -0.70 -4.55
N ASP A 16 8.80 -1.12 -4.45
CA ASP A 16 9.44 -1.91 -5.50
C ASP A 16 8.79 -3.28 -5.64
N LYS A 17 8.42 -3.90 -4.52
CA LYS A 17 7.66 -5.15 -4.52
C LYS A 17 6.29 -4.95 -5.17
N HIS A 18 5.62 -3.85 -4.84
CA HIS A 18 4.31 -3.53 -5.42
C HIS A 18 4.41 -3.33 -6.93
N ARG A 19 5.44 -2.63 -7.40
CA ARG A 19 5.67 -2.42 -8.83
C ARG A 19 5.87 -3.75 -9.56
N ALA A 20 6.61 -4.68 -8.94
CA ALA A 20 6.82 -6.01 -9.52
C ALA A 20 5.52 -6.81 -9.61
N LEU A 21 4.67 -6.73 -8.58
CA LEU A 21 3.37 -7.40 -8.59
C LEU A 21 2.45 -6.81 -9.65
N LEU A 22 2.45 -5.49 -9.81
CA LEU A 22 1.68 -4.81 -10.85
C LEU A 22 2.11 -5.27 -12.25
N ASP A 23 3.42 -5.36 -12.48
CA ASP A 23 3.96 -5.82 -13.76
C ASP A 23 3.49 -7.25 -14.08
N LYS A 24 3.55 -8.14 -13.09
CA LYS A 24 3.11 -9.53 -13.26
C LYS A 24 1.62 -9.61 -13.58
N LEU A 25 0.80 -8.81 -12.89
CA LEU A 25 -0.65 -8.80 -13.12
C LEU A 25 -1.01 -8.28 -14.50
N LEU A 26 -0.29 -7.28 -15.00
CA LEU A 26 -0.51 -6.75 -16.35
C LEU A 26 -0.22 -7.81 -17.42
N ASP A 27 0.59 -8.81 -17.10
CA ASP A 27 0.99 -9.87 -18.00
C ASP A 27 0.07 -11.10 -17.94
N THR A 28 -0.98 -11.06 -17.10
CA THR A 28 -1.95 -12.16 -16.98
C THR A 28 -3.11 -11.96 -17.95
N SER A 29 -3.85 -13.04 -18.21
CA SER A 29 -5.06 -12.99 -19.05
C SER A 29 -6.18 -13.81 -18.42
N GLY A 30 -7.41 -13.34 -18.59
CA GLY A 30 -8.62 -14.02 -18.14
C GLY A 30 -8.68 -14.23 -16.62
N ASP A 31 -9.44 -15.23 -16.20
CA ASP A 31 -9.59 -15.57 -14.79
C ASP A 31 -8.63 -16.69 -14.38
N SER A 32 -7.39 -16.63 -14.88
CA SER A 32 -6.38 -17.62 -14.58
C SER A 32 -6.08 -17.71 -13.09
N ASN A 33 -5.63 -18.88 -12.63
CA ASN A 33 -5.21 -19.06 -11.24
C ASN A 33 -4.07 -18.09 -10.88
N ASP A 34 -3.21 -17.77 -11.83
CA ASP A 34 -2.11 -16.83 -11.63
C ASP A 34 -2.65 -15.42 -11.35
N ARG A 35 -3.64 -14.98 -12.11
CA ARG A 35 -4.25 -13.66 -11.90
C ARG A 35 -4.91 -13.57 -10.53
N GLU A 36 -5.67 -14.58 -10.13
CA GLU A 36 -6.31 -14.62 -8.81
C GLU A 36 -5.28 -14.57 -7.69
N ALA A 37 -4.25 -15.42 -7.76
CA ALA A 37 -3.22 -15.50 -6.73
C ALA A 37 -2.42 -14.19 -6.62
N LEU A 38 -2.06 -13.61 -7.76
CA LEU A 38 -1.31 -12.34 -7.80
C LEU A 38 -2.15 -11.19 -7.28
N PHE A 39 -3.44 -11.14 -7.61
CA PHE A 39 -4.33 -10.08 -7.11
C PHE A 39 -4.55 -10.19 -5.60
N GLU A 40 -4.70 -11.40 -5.10
CA GLU A 40 -4.82 -11.66 -3.67
C GLU A 40 -3.58 -11.19 -2.91
N GLU A 41 -2.40 -11.52 -3.45
CA GLU A 41 -1.12 -11.09 -2.89
C GLU A 41 -0.97 -9.57 -2.93
N LEU A 42 -1.31 -8.95 -4.05
CA LEU A 42 -1.25 -7.49 -4.19
C LEU A 42 -2.15 -6.79 -3.18
N THR A 43 -3.40 -7.26 -3.05
CA THR A 43 -4.37 -6.69 -2.11
C THR A 43 -3.84 -6.75 -0.68
N LYS A 44 -3.32 -7.91 -0.28
CA LYS A 44 -2.76 -8.13 1.04
C LYS A 44 -1.56 -7.22 1.31
N GLU A 45 -0.67 -7.10 0.33
CA GLU A 45 0.51 -6.24 0.44
C GLU A 45 0.14 -4.77 0.54
N LEU A 46 -0.77 -4.30 -0.32
CA LEU A 46 -1.16 -2.89 -0.34
C LEU A 46 -1.91 -2.48 0.92
N LYS A 47 -2.83 -3.33 1.40
CA LYS A 47 -3.60 -3.02 2.61
C LYS A 47 -2.71 -3.02 3.86
N SER A 48 -1.80 -4.00 3.98
CA SER A 48 -0.90 -4.07 5.13
C SER A 48 0.11 -2.93 5.11
N HIS A 49 0.63 -2.58 3.93
CA HIS A 49 1.54 -1.45 3.77
C HIS A 49 0.86 -0.13 4.15
N ALA A 50 -0.35 0.12 3.63
CA ALA A 50 -1.09 1.35 3.91
C ALA A 50 -1.39 1.52 5.40
N ALA A 51 -1.86 0.46 6.06
CA ALA A 51 -2.15 0.51 7.49
C ALA A 51 -0.89 0.80 8.31
N ALA A 52 0.23 0.16 7.93
CA ALA A 52 1.50 0.35 8.62
C ALA A 52 2.06 1.76 8.39
N GLU A 53 1.96 2.27 7.17
CA GLU A 53 2.42 3.61 6.83
C GLU A 53 1.60 4.68 7.57
N GLU A 54 0.29 4.50 7.63
CA GLU A 54 -0.59 5.43 8.34
C GLU A 54 -0.25 5.49 9.83
N GLN A 55 -0.04 4.35 10.45
CA GLN A 55 0.30 4.31 11.88
C GLN A 55 1.71 4.81 12.15
N ALA A 56 2.68 4.40 11.34
CA ALA A 56 4.08 4.69 11.59
C ALA A 56 4.49 6.11 11.19
N LEU A 57 4.04 6.56 10.02
CA LEU A 57 4.49 7.81 9.42
C LEU A 57 3.41 8.89 9.44
N TYR A 58 2.26 8.62 8.85
CA TYR A 58 1.23 9.65 8.68
C TYR A 58 0.68 10.17 9.98
N SER A 59 0.55 9.33 11.02
CA SER A 59 0.05 9.75 12.32
C SER A 59 0.90 10.89 12.92
N THR A 60 2.20 10.85 12.67
CA THR A 60 3.12 11.89 13.12
C THR A 60 3.09 13.11 12.21
N MET A 61 3.18 12.88 10.89
CA MET A 61 3.25 13.97 9.93
C MET A 61 1.96 14.79 9.87
N LEU A 62 0.82 14.15 10.13
CA LEU A 62 -0.48 14.83 10.17
C LEU A 62 -0.54 15.90 11.27
N ARG A 63 0.16 15.66 12.37
CA ARG A 63 0.19 16.57 13.52
C ARG A 63 1.18 17.71 13.39
N LYS A 64 2.04 17.68 12.38
CA LYS A 64 3.03 18.73 12.14
C LYS A 64 2.48 19.71 11.10
N PRO A 65 2.24 21.00 11.47
CA PRO A 65 1.62 21.94 10.55
C PRO A 65 2.26 22.02 9.16
N PRO A 66 3.60 22.00 9.01
CA PRO A 66 4.20 22.08 7.68
C PRO A 66 3.88 20.89 6.75
N THR A 67 3.49 19.74 7.31
CA THR A 67 3.25 18.52 6.52
C THR A 67 1.80 18.03 6.60
N THR A 68 0.93 18.75 7.29
CA THR A 68 -0.47 18.34 7.47
C THR A 68 -1.19 18.16 6.12
N ASP A 69 -1.09 19.14 5.23
CA ASP A 69 -1.82 19.09 3.96
C ASP A 69 -1.34 17.97 3.05
N GLU A 70 -0.03 17.77 2.94
CA GLU A 70 0.53 16.66 2.16
C GLU A 70 0.07 15.32 2.71
N THR A 71 0.05 15.19 4.04
CA THR A 71 -0.36 13.96 4.71
C THR A 71 -1.84 13.67 4.48
N ARG A 72 -2.68 14.69 4.57
CA ARG A 72 -4.12 14.55 4.28
C ARG A 72 -4.35 14.07 2.85
N HIS A 73 -3.58 14.60 1.91
CA HIS A 73 -3.65 14.19 0.51
C HIS A 73 -3.32 12.70 0.37
N SER A 74 -2.25 12.25 1.02
CA SER A 74 -1.83 10.84 0.98
C SER A 74 -2.86 9.91 1.64
N VAL A 75 -3.45 10.32 2.76
CA VAL A 75 -4.51 9.54 3.42
C VAL A 75 -5.73 9.41 2.51
N ALA A 76 -6.12 10.51 1.84
CA ALA A 76 -7.25 10.48 0.90
C ALA A 76 -6.95 9.53 -0.27
N GLU A 77 -5.73 9.55 -0.78
CA GLU A 77 -5.33 8.63 -1.86
C GLU A 77 -5.34 7.17 -1.41
N HIS A 78 -4.93 6.88 -0.17
CA HIS A 78 -5.03 5.53 0.38
C HIS A 78 -6.46 5.03 0.40
N HIS A 79 -7.40 5.91 0.74
CA HIS A 79 -8.82 5.57 0.75
C HIS A 79 -9.33 5.25 -0.66
N GLU A 80 -8.93 6.05 -1.63
CA GLU A 80 -9.27 5.83 -3.04
C GLU A 80 -8.68 4.52 -3.57
N ILE A 81 -7.45 4.20 -3.18
CA ILE A 81 -6.78 2.94 -3.54
C ILE A 81 -7.57 1.76 -2.98
N GLU A 82 -8.00 1.84 -1.72
CA GLU A 82 -8.78 0.78 -1.10
C GLU A 82 -10.12 0.57 -1.81
N GLU A 83 -10.81 1.66 -2.15
CA GLU A 83 -12.06 1.60 -2.91
C GLU A 83 -11.84 0.93 -4.27
N ALA A 84 -10.75 1.29 -4.96
CA ALA A 84 -10.42 0.70 -6.26
C ALA A 84 -10.11 -0.79 -6.16
N LEU A 85 -9.39 -1.22 -5.11
CA LEU A 85 -9.13 -2.64 -4.87
C LEU A 85 -10.42 -3.41 -4.62
N ASN A 86 -11.32 -2.83 -3.84
CA ASN A 86 -12.62 -3.44 -3.57
C ASN A 86 -13.48 -3.58 -4.84
N ASP A 87 -13.45 -2.55 -5.69
CA ASP A 87 -14.14 -2.59 -6.99
C ASP A 87 -13.58 -3.69 -7.90
N LEU A 88 -12.25 -3.81 -7.95
CA LEU A 88 -11.58 -4.87 -8.72
C LEU A 88 -11.96 -6.25 -8.19
N ALA A 89 -12.02 -6.40 -6.87
CA ALA A 89 -12.40 -7.67 -6.24
C ALA A 89 -13.83 -8.07 -6.59
N ALA A 90 -14.71 -7.08 -6.78
CA ALA A 90 -16.11 -7.30 -7.11
C ALA A 90 -16.35 -7.49 -8.62
N THR A 91 -15.34 -7.28 -9.45
CA THR A 91 -15.45 -7.38 -10.91
C THR A 91 -14.96 -8.74 -11.37
N ASP A 92 -15.66 -9.34 -12.34
CA ASP A 92 -15.28 -10.62 -12.92
C ASP A 92 -13.91 -10.51 -13.62
N MET A 93 -12.95 -11.27 -13.15
CA MET A 93 -11.57 -11.27 -13.68
C MET A 93 -11.47 -11.73 -15.13
N SER A 94 -12.44 -12.53 -15.60
CA SER A 94 -12.47 -13.00 -16.98
C SER A 94 -12.98 -11.92 -17.95
N SER A 95 -13.60 -10.86 -17.43
CA SER A 95 -14.14 -9.81 -18.28
C SER A 95 -13.06 -8.84 -18.74
N GLY A 96 -13.23 -8.27 -19.94
CA GLY A 96 -12.34 -7.20 -20.42
C GLY A 96 -12.39 -5.97 -19.51
N GLY A 97 -13.51 -5.76 -18.83
CA GLY A 97 -13.69 -4.66 -17.89
C GLY A 97 -12.75 -4.74 -16.69
N TRP A 98 -12.42 -5.96 -16.23
CA TRP A 98 -11.48 -6.11 -15.12
C TRP A 98 -10.10 -5.54 -15.49
N LEU A 99 -9.57 -5.94 -16.63
CA LEU A 99 -8.24 -5.49 -17.07
C LEU A 99 -8.23 -3.97 -17.33
N THR A 100 -9.30 -3.42 -17.88
CA THR A 100 -9.41 -1.98 -18.10
C THR A 100 -9.36 -1.22 -16.76
N LYS A 101 -10.11 -1.68 -15.77
CA LYS A 101 -10.10 -1.11 -14.42
C LYS A 101 -8.73 -1.27 -13.76
N PHE A 102 -8.10 -2.44 -13.96
CA PHE A 102 -6.79 -2.71 -13.37
C PHE A 102 -5.71 -1.79 -13.97
N LYS A 103 -5.76 -1.51 -15.26
CA LYS A 103 -4.81 -0.60 -15.90
C LYS A 103 -4.94 0.83 -15.35
N THR A 104 -6.15 1.27 -15.10
CA THR A 104 -6.39 2.56 -14.44
C THR A 104 -5.81 2.57 -13.03
N PHE A 105 -6.08 1.51 -12.26
CA PHE A 105 -5.54 1.34 -10.91
C PHE A 105 -4.01 1.36 -10.93
N ASP A 106 -3.40 0.62 -11.86
CA ASP A 106 -1.95 0.55 -12.01
C ASP A 106 -1.35 1.94 -12.22
N HIS A 107 -1.94 2.72 -13.13
CA HIS A 107 -1.48 4.07 -13.40
C HIS A 107 -1.57 4.97 -12.16
N ASP A 108 -2.70 4.96 -11.50
CA ASP A 108 -2.97 5.80 -10.34
C ASP A 108 -2.09 5.41 -9.15
N TYR A 109 -1.92 4.11 -8.93
CA TYR A 109 -1.10 3.64 -7.80
C TYR A 109 0.38 3.96 -8.02
N ARG A 110 0.90 3.76 -9.22
CA ARG A 110 2.30 4.12 -9.53
C ARG A 110 2.53 5.61 -9.35
N HIS A 111 1.58 6.43 -9.77
CA HIS A 111 1.65 7.87 -9.58
C HIS A 111 1.71 8.23 -8.10
N HIS A 112 0.88 7.58 -7.28
CA HIS A 112 0.86 7.79 -5.83
C HIS A 112 2.21 7.48 -5.19
N ILE A 113 2.80 6.32 -5.48
CA ILE A 113 4.08 5.96 -4.85
C ILE A 113 5.25 6.75 -5.41
N ASP A 114 5.22 7.14 -6.67
CA ASP A 114 6.23 8.02 -7.26
C ASP A 114 6.20 9.39 -6.57
N GLU A 115 5.02 9.95 -6.36
CA GLU A 115 4.84 11.23 -5.67
C GLU A 115 5.35 11.16 -4.23
N GLU A 116 5.06 10.07 -3.52
CA GLU A 116 5.59 9.88 -2.17
C GLU A 116 7.12 9.89 -2.17
N GLU A 117 7.73 9.12 -3.05
CA GLU A 117 9.19 8.98 -3.10
C GLU A 117 9.90 10.26 -3.55
N GLU A 118 9.33 10.96 -4.52
CA GLU A 118 9.94 12.15 -5.11
C GLU A 118 9.69 13.44 -4.33
N ASP A 119 8.49 13.57 -3.77
CA ASP A 119 8.06 14.83 -3.14
C ASP A 119 7.84 14.72 -1.64
N HIS A 120 7.01 13.77 -1.20
CA HIS A 120 6.59 13.69 0.21
C HIS A 120 7.71 13.24 1.14
N PHE A 121 8.40 12.17 0.83
CA PHE A 121 9.44 11.63 1.70
C PHE A 121 10.59 12.62 1.91
N PRO A 122 11.13 13.27 0.87
CA PRO A 122 12.16 14.28 1.09
C PRO A 122 11.69 15.45 1.94
N ASP A 123 10.44 15.86 1.80
CA ASP A 123 9.87 16.94 2.59
C ASP A 123 9.67 16.52 4.05
N PHE A 124 9.09 15.35 4.27
CA PHE A 124 8.88 14.80 5.62
C PHE A 124 10.21 14.65 6.37
N ALA A 125 11.26 14.23 5.68
CA ALA A 125 12.57 14.00 6.29
C ALA A 125 13.12 15.26 6.97
N LYS A 126 12.74 16.44 6.51
CA LYS A 126 13.18 17.71 7.08
C LYS A 126 12.70 17.91 8.51
N TYR A 127 11.64 17.23 8.91
CA TYR A 127 10.98 17.42 10.20
C TYR A 127 11.16 16.24 11.15
N LEU A 128 12.01 15.28 10.79
CA LEU A 128 12.22 14.05 11.56
C LEU A 128 13.70 13.88 11.88
N ASP A 129 13.99 13.44 13.12
CA ASP A 129 15.35 13.08 13.50
C ASP A 129 15.54 11.55 13.41
N ASP A 130 16.75 11.08 13.68
CA ASP A 130 17.09 9.65 13.59
C ASP A 130 16.25 8.80 14.53
N LYS A 131 15.95 9.31 15.74
CA LYS A 131 15.14 8.59 16.72
C LYS A 131 13.70 8.43 16.23
N ASP A 132 13.15 9.49 15.64
CA ASP A 132 11.81 9.45 15.04
C ASP A 132 11.76 8.37 13.96
N MET A 133 12.74 8.34 13.09
CA MET A 133 12.78 7.39 11.96
C MET A 133 12.97 5.95 12.41
N GLU A 134 13.81 5.71 13.42
CA GLU A 134 13.98 4.38 14.01
C GLU A 134 12.68 3.89 14.65
N HIS A 135 12.02 4.77 15.40
CA HIS A 135 10.74 4.44 16.03
C HIS A 135 9.68 4.11 14.98
N MET A 136 9.59 4.92 13.95
CA MET A 136 8.65 4.72 12.84
C MET A 136 8.89 3.38 12.14
N GLU A 137 10.15 3.03 11.90
CA GLU A 137 10.48 1.75 11.27
C GLU A 137 10.03 0.57 12.13
N ARG A 138 10.23 0.64 13.45
CA ARG A 138 9.77 -0.42 14.35
C ARG A 138 8.25 -0.56 14.36
N VAL A 139 7.55 0.57 14.40
CA VAL A 139 6.08 0.58 14.37
C VAL A 139 5.59 0.03 13.04
N PHE A 140 6.22 0.43 11.94
CA PHE A 140 5.88 -0.05 10.60
C PHE A 140 6.01 -1.57 10.50
N GLU A 141 7.15 -2.11 10.92
CA GLU A 141 7.40 -3.56 10.84
C GLU A 141 6.38 -4.36 11.65
N ARG A 142 6.09 -3.89 12.87
CA ARG A 142 5.12 -4.56 13.73
C ARG A 142 3.71 -4.51 13.14
N ARG A 143 3.26 -3.35 12.74
CA ARG A 143 1.90 -3.19 12.20
C ARG A 143 1.72 -3.95 10.90
N LYS A 144 2.72 -3.94 10.04
CA LYS A 144 2.66 -4.67 8.78
C LYS A 144 2.50 -6.17 9.01
N ARG A 145 3.26 -6.73 9.98
CA ARG A 145 3.12 -8.15 10.33
C ARG A 145 1.72 -8.47 10.85
N GLU A 146 1.20 -7.61 11.73
CA GLU A 146 -0.14 -7.78 12.30
C GLU A 146 -1.21 -7.76 11.21
N GLU A 147 -1.14 -6.78 10.31
CA GLU A 147 -2.11 -6.64 9.23
C GLU A 147 -2.01 -7.78 8.21
N LYS A 148 -0.82 -8.26 7.91
CA LYS A 148 -0.65 -9.42 7.02
C LYS A 148 -1.29 -10.67 7.62
N ALA A 149 -1.12 -10.89 8.91
CA ALA A 149 -1.73 -12.03 9.60
C ALA A 149 -3.26 -11.92 9.57
N GLU A 150 -3.81 -10.72 9.77
CA GLU A 150 -5.25 -10.46 9.70
C GLU A 150 -5.80 -10.62 8.29
N ALA A 151 -5.02 -10.21 7.29
CA ALA A 151 -5.42 -10.26 5.88
C ALA A 151 -5.34 -11.66 5.29
N GLU A 152 -4.71 -12.61 5.99
CA GLU A 152 -4.58 -13.98 5.49
C GLU A 152 -5.95 -14.64 5.38
N VAL A 153 -6.25 -15.17 4.18
CA VAL A 153 -7.55 -15.77 3.90
C VAL A 153 -7.53 -17.23 4.37
N THR A 154 -8.27 -17.51 5.45
CA THR A 154 -8.41 -18.86 5.98
C THR A 154 -9.81 -19.39 5.62
N PRO A 155 -10.04 -20.71 5.67
CA PRO A 155 -11.38 -21.25 5.46
C PRO A 155 -12.41 -20.64 6.41
N GLU A 156 -12.03 -20.39 7.65
CA GLU A 156 -12.91 -19.79 8.67
C GLU A 156 -13.30 -18.36 8.29
N LYS A 157 -12.34 -17.55 7.84
CA LYS A 157 -12.60 -16.18 7.41
C LYS A 157 -13.50 -16.13 6.17
N LYS A 158 -13.34 -17.09 5.26
CA LYS A 158 -14.20 -17.19 4.08
C LYS A 158 -15.64 -17.53 4.47
N GLU A 159 -15.82 -18.38 5.45
CA GLU A 159 -17.13 -18.75 5.97
C GLU A 159 -17.82 -17.55 6.62
N ASP A 160 -17.10 -16.83 7.47
CA ASP A 160 -17.61 -15.63 8.16
C ASP A 160 -18.06 -14.57 7.16
N ALA A 161 -17.34 -14.40 6.06
CA ALA A 161 -17.65 -13.41 5.03
C ALA A 161 -18.95 -13.72 4.28
N LYS A 162 -19.44 -14.96 4.34
CA LYS A 162 -20.69 -15.38 3.68
C LYS A 162 -21.92 -15.12 4.55
N GLU A 163 -21.73 -14.85 5.81
CA GLU A 163 -22.80 -14.53 6.75
C GLU A 163 -23.05 -13.02 6.75
#